data_c37ab60fe0791e56f08dba45ead813e7
#
_entry.id   c37ab60fe0791e56f08dba45ead813e7
#
_cell.length_a   1.000
_cell.length_b   1.000
_cell.length_c   1.000
_cell.angle_alpha   90.00
_cell.angle_beta   90.00
_cell.angle_gamma   90.00
#
_symmetry.space_group_name_H-M   'P 1'
#
loop_
_entity.id
_entity.type
_entity.pdbx_description
1 polymer ?
#
loop_
_entity_poly.entity_id
_entity_poly.type
_entity_poly.pdbx_seq_one_letter_code
_entity_poly.pdbx_strand_id
1 'polypeptide(L)'
;NAQEVMSQMPEFIKARGEMEAKAKQMENDLKAMQDELQRKSQEYDKNKSTMNATKQQETEAELNTLYQKYQQALQDNQQTLSKEQQEKMQPITTKLVNAIKEVGKTGGYVYIMDVSAGIPYISDTLSKDVTAEVKAQLNKMK
;
A
#
# COMPACT_ATOMS: atom_id res chain seq x y z
N ASN A 1 -22.85 2.50 -0.84
CA ASN A 1 -21.49 2.91 -1.25
C ASN A 1 -20.47 2.05 -0.50
N ALA A 2 -19.85 1.08 -1.22
CA ALA A 2 -18.91 0.13 -0.61
C ALA A 2 -17.63 0.80 -0.12
N GLN A 3 -17.14 1.82 -0.81
CA GLN A 3 -15.94 2.55 -0.42
C GLN A 3 -16.13 3.31 0.90
N GLU A 4 -17.30 3.92 1.09
CA GLU A 4 -17.66 4.56 2.36
C GLU A 4 -17.69 3.55 3.51
N VAL A 5 -18.31 2.40 3.30
CA VAL A 5 -18.37 1.34 4.32
C VAL A 5 -16.97 0.83 4.66
N MET A 6 -16.17 0.52 3.63
CA MET A 6 -14.81 0.02 3.78
C MET A 6 -13.92 0.99 4.57
N SER A 7 -14.00 2.29 4.26
CA SER A 7 -13.18 3.32 4.93
C SER A 7 -13.43 3.45 6.43
N GLN A 8 -14.58 2.95 6.91
CA GLN A 8 -14.96 2.96 8.32
C GLN A 8 -14.68 1.63 9.03
N MET A 9 -14.25 0.57 8.31
CA MET A 9 -13.90 -0.71 8.91
C MET A 9 -12.61 -0.57 9.74
N PRO A 10 -12.59 -1.03 11.01
CA PRO A 10 -11.40 -0.96 11.86
C PRO A 10 -10.18 -1.66 11.24
N GLU A 11 -10.41 -2.78 10.55
CA GLU A 11 -9.35 -3.53 9.86
C GLU A 11 -8.75 -2.72 8.70
N PHE A 12 -9.57 -1.97 7.97
CA PHE A 12 -9.09 -1.09 6.90
C PHE A 12 -8.26 0.06 7.44
N ILE A 13 -8.74 0.72 8.51
CA ILE A 13 -8.03 1.83 9.16
C ILE A 13 -6.67 1.35 9.67
N LYS A 14 -6.65 0.18 10.33
CA LYS A 14 -5.42 -0.44 10.82
C LYS A 14 -4.46 -0.79 9.67
N ALA A 15 -4.94 -1.49 8.64
CA ALA A 15 -4.14 -1.88 7.48
C ALA A 15 -3.53 -0.66 6.78
N ARG A 16 -4.31 0.42 6.62
CA ARG A 16 -3.82 1.68 6.04
C ARG A 16 -2.71 2.30 6.88
N GLY A 17 -2.89 2.40 8.20
CA GLY A 17 -1.87 2.95 9.11
C GLY A 17 -0.57 2.13 9.09
N GLU A 18 -0.68 0.79 9.06
CA GLU A 18 0.50 -0.09 8.94
C GLU A 18 1.22 0.10 7.60
N MET A 19 0.48 0.24 6.51
CA MET A 19 1.05 0.48 5.18
C MET A 19 1.74 1.85 5.08
N GLU A 20 1.11 2.90 5.65
CA GLU A 20 1.70 4.25 5.70
C GLU A 20 3.01 4.26 6.51
N ALA A 21 3.02 3.59 7.68
CA ALA A 21 4.21 3.48 8.51
C ALA A 21 5.34 2.72 7.78
N LYS A 22 5.01 1.63 7.10
CA LYS A 22 5.98 0.85 6.34
C LYS A 22 6.54 1.62 5.14
N ALA A 23 5.68 2.31 4.38
CA ALA A 23 6.11 3.16 3.28
C ALA A 23 7.08 4.26 3.77
N LYS A 24 6.78 4.86 4.92
CA LYS A 24 7.65 5.88 5.54
C LYS A 24 8.99 5.31 5.98
N GLN A 25 9.00 4.11 6.57
CA GLN A 25 10.25 3.43 6.92
C GLN A 25 11.11 3.16 5.68
N MET A 26 10.51 2.60 4.62
CA MET A 26 11.21 2.34 3.36
C MET A 26 11.75 3.61 2.69
N GLU A 27 11.01 4.71 2.74
CA GLU A 27 11.46 6.03 2.27
C GLU A 27 12.70 6.50 3.05
N ASN A 28 12.69 6.37 4.38
CA ASN A 28 13.81 6.74 5.23
C ASN A 28 15.06 5.88 4.95
N ASP A 29 14.87 4.57 4.75
CA ASP A 29 15.97 3.64 4.45
C ASP A 29 16.59 3.96 3.07
N LEU A 30 15.77 4.23 2.05
CA LEU A 30 16.25 4.66 0.73
C LEU A 30 16.99 5.98 0.80
N LYS A 31 16.49 6.93 1.60
CA LYS A 31 17.16 8.21 1.80
C LYS A 31 18.53 8.01 2.46
N ALA A 32 18.62 7.18 3.49
CA ALA A 32 19.89 6.89 4.14
C ALA A 32 20.92 6.26 3.17
N MET A 33 20.46 5.34 2.29
CA MET A 33 21.31 4.75 1.25
C MET A 33 21.78 5.80 0.23
N GLN A 34 20.88 6.70 -0.16
CA GLN A 34 21.21 7.81 -1.09
C GLN A 34 22.23 8.78 -0.47
N ASP A 35 22.02 9.17 0.78
CA ASP A 35 22.91 10.07 1.51
C ASP A 35 24.30 9.44 1.68
N GLU A 36 24.37 8.13 1.97
CA GLU A 36 25.65 7.39 2.06
C GLU A 36 26.36 7.35 0.70
N LEU A 37 25.64 7.04 -0.38
CA LEU A 37 26.19 7.02 -1.73
C LEU A 37 26.76 8.38 -2.12
N GLN A 38 26.01 9.46 -1.84
CA GLN A 38 26.45 10.82 -2.12
C GLN A 38 27.69 11.21 -1.32
N ARG A 39 27.71 10.89 -0.02
CA ARG A 39 28.87 11.17 0.85
C ARG A 39 30.12 10.44 0.35
N LYS A 40 30.02 9.13 0.07
CA LYS A 40 31.16 8.33 -0.43
C LYS A 40 31.65 8.81 -1.81
N SER A 41 30.74 9.20 -2.70
CA SER A 41 31.09 9.76 -3.99
C SER A 41 31.87 11.08 -3.84
N GLN A 42 31.41 11.97 -2.97
CA GLN A 42 32.10 13.23 -2.70
C GLN A 42 33.49 13.01 -2.05
N GLU A 43 33.62 12.05 -1.14
CA GLU A 43 34.89 11.67 -0.54
C GLU A 43 35.86 11.11 -1.60
N TYR A 44 35.37 10.28 -2.52
CA TYR A 44 36.16 9.76 -3.63
C TYR A 44 36.64 10.89 -4.54
N ASP A 45 35.75 11.78 -4.95
CA ASP A 45 36.14 12.92 -5.84
C ASP A 45 37.20 13.79 -5.22
N LYS A 46 37.13 14.05 -3.90
CA LYS A 46 38.16 14.86 -3.19
C LYS A 46 39.51 14.17 -3.10
N ASN A 47 39.51 12.84 -2.93
CA ASN A 47 40.73 12.09 -2.63
C ASN A 47 41.30 11.34 -3.84
N LYS A 48 40.59 11.27 -4.97
CA LYS A 48 40.95 10.52 -6.16
C LYS A 48 42.36 10.79 -6.64
N SER A 49 42.78 12.06 -6.66
CA SER A 49 44.11 12.47 -7.13
C SER A 49 45.28 11.98 -6.27
N THR A 50 45.01 11.60 -5.01
CA THR A 50 46.03 11.12 -4.07
C THR A 50 45.96 9.57 -3.88
N MET A 51 44.94 8.91 -4.45
CA MET A 51 44.82 7.47 -4.40
C MET A 51 45.69 6.79 -5.46
N ASN A 52 46.25 5.63 -5.12
CA ASN A 52 46.88 4.76 -6.12
C ASN A 52 45.78 4.03 -6.96
N ALA A 53 46.19 3.48 -8.11
CA ALA A 53 45.25 2.84 -9.06
C ALA A 53 44.41 1.71 -8.43
N THR A 54 44.99 0.87 -7.56
CA THR A 54 44.27 -0.21 -6.88
C THR A 54 43.18 0.38 -5.98
N LYS A 55 43.47 1.40 -5.19
CA LYS A 55 42.51 2.03 -4.28
C LYS A 55 41.40 2.75 -5.03
N GLN A 56 41.70 3.37 -6.18
CA GLN A 56 40.68 3.95 -7.06
C GLN A 56 39.70 2.87 -7.53
N GLN A 57 40.22 1.74 -8.07
CA GLN A 57 39.38 0.63 -8.54
C GLN A 57 38.51 0.03 -7.42
N GLU A 58 39.06 -0.20 -6.22
CA GLU A 58 38.30 -0.69 -5.08
C GLU A 58 37.16 0.24 -4.70
N THR A 59 37.43 1.55 -4.65
CA THR A 59 36.42 2.55 -4.27
C THR A 59 35.34 2.69 -5.34
N GLU A 60 35.70 2.67 -6.62
CA GLU A 60 34.75 2.68 -7.72
C GLU A 60 33.84 1.43 -7.70
N ALA A 61 34.39 0.25 -7.42
CA ALA A 61 33.65 -0.99 -7.27
C ALA A 61 32.67 -0.92 -6.07
N GLU A 62 33.12 -0.34 -4.96
CA GLU A 62 32.28 -0.14 -3.77
C GLU A 62 31.10 0.83 -4.07
N LEU A 63 31.36 1.96 -4.73
CA LEU A 63 30.33 2.91 -5.13
C LEU A 63 29.31 2.26 -6.08
N ASN A 64 29.78 1.49 -7.07
CA ASN A 64 28.90 0.78 -7.98
C ASN A 64 28.03 -0.26 -7.23
N THR A 65 28.62 -0.98 -6.27
CA THR A 65 27.87 -1.92 -5.43
C THR A 65 26.79 -1.23 -4.60
N LEU A 66 27.08 -0.09 -4.01
CA LEU A 66 26.09 0.71 -3.27
C LEU A 66 24.98 1.21 -4.18
N TYR A 67 25.32 1.67 -5.37
CA TYR A 67 24.33 2.10 -6.36
C TYR A 67 23.40 0.95 -6.77
N GLN A 68 23.95 -0.23 -7.04
CA GLN A 68 23.16 -1.41 -7.37
C GLN A 68 22.23 -1.82 -6.22
N LYS A 69 22.71 -1.77 -4.97
CA LYS A 69 21.89 -2.04 -3.79
C LYS A 69 20.75 -1.05 -3.66
N TYR A 70 21.00 0.23 -3.91
CA TYR A 70 19.95 1.26 -3.90
C TYR A 70 18.89 1.00 -4.97
N GLN A 71 19.29 0.69 -6.20
CA GLN A 71 18.36 0.35 -7.28
C GLN A 71 17.52 -0.91 -6.96
N GLN A 72 18.17 -1.93 -6.39
CA GLN A 72 17.47 -3.14 -5.97
C GLN A 72 16.45 -2.84 -4.87
N ALA A 73 16.84 -2.04 -3.86
CA ALA A 73 15.94 -1.65 -2.77
C ALA A 73 14.71 -0.88 -3.27
N LEU A 74 14.86 -0.01 -4.30
CA LEU A 74 13.71 0.66 -4.93
C LEU A 74 12.70 -0.34 -5.51
N GLN A 75 13.20 -1.34 -6.25
CA GLN A 75 12.33 -2.37 -6.85
C GLN A 75 11.67 -3.25 -5.78
N ASP A 76 12.46 -3.72 -4.81
CA ASP A 76 12.00 -4.59 -3.73
C ASP A 76 10.94 -3.88 -2.88
N ASN A 77 11.12 -2.60 -2.57
CA ASN A 77 10.16 -1.80 -1.83
C ASN A 77 8.83 -1.68 -2.57
N GLN A 78 8.86 -1.40 -3.88
CA GLN A 78 7.64 -1.30 -4.69
C GLN A 78 6.89 -2.64 -4.74
N GLN A 79 7.59 -3.74 -4.97
CA GLN A 79 6.98 -5.08 -4.98
C GLN A 79 6.41 -5.45 -3.61
N THR A 80 7.16 -5.17 -2.54
CA THR A 80 6.74 -5.46 -1.17
C THR A 80 5.48 -4.69 -0.80
N LEU A 81 5.42 -3.37 -1.09
CA LEU A 81 4.24 -2.55 -0.80
C LEU A 81 3.02 -3.04 -1.59
N SER A 82 3.18 -3.37 -2.87
CA SER A 82 2.09 -3.89 -3.69
C SER A 82 1.54 -5.23 -3.17
N LYS A 83 2.44 -6.15 -2.82
CA LYS A 83 2.09 -7.46 -2.27
C LYS A 83 1.36 -7.33 -0.93
N GLU A 84 1.91 -6.56 -0.01
CA GLU A 84 1.30 -6.35 1.31
C GLU A 84 -0.05 -5.64 1.22
N GLN A 85 -0.19 -4.68 0.32
CA GLN A 85 -1.47 -4.04 0.06
C GLN A 85 -2.52 -5.06 -0.36
N GLN A 86 -2.19 -5.94 -1.30
CA GLN A 86 -3.09 -6.99 -1.76
C GLN A 86 -3.45 -7.96 -0.63
N GLU A 87 -2.44 -8.45 0.12
CA GLU A 87 -2.64 -9.39 1.23
C GLU A 87 -3.50 -8.82 2.35
N LYS A 88 -3.32 -7.53 2.69
CA LYS A 88 -4.11 -6.86 3.72
C LYS A 88 -5.52 -6.51 3.25
N MET A 89 -5.69 -6.13 1.99
CA MET A 89 -7.00 -5.72 1.44
C MET A 89 -7.91 -6.91 1.13
N GLN A 90 -7.36 -8.06 0.75
CA GLN A 90 -8.15 -9.23 0.38
C GLN A 90 -9.11 -9.70 1.50
N PRO A 91 -8.69 -9.91 2.76
CA PRO A 91 -9.61 -10.31 3.84
C PRO A 91 -10.64 -9.23 4.15
N ILE A 92 -10.29 -7.94 4.07
CA ILE A 92 -11.19 -6.82 4.31
C ILE A 92 -12.31 -6.79 3.26
N THR A 93 -11.93 -6.91 1.99
CA THR A 93 -12.87 -6.99 0.87
C THR A 93 -13.78 -8.21 1.00
N THR A 94 -13.22 -9.37 1.36
CA THR A 94 -13.99 -10.61 1.58
C THR A 94 -15.01 -10.43 2.70
N LYS A 95 -14.62 -9.82 3.82
CA LYS A 95 -15.51 -9.54 4.95
C LYS A 95 -16.66 -8.60 4.53
N LEU A 96 -16.35 -7.54 3.79
CA LEU A 96 -17.36 -6.61 3.27
C LEU A 96 -18.34 -7.30 2.32
N VAL A 97 -17.84 -8.09 1.37
CA VAL A 97 -18.70 -8.85 0.43
C VAL A 97 -19.61 -9.83 1.16
N ASN A 98 -19.09 -10.50 2.18
CA ASN A 98 -19.90 -11.42 2.99
C ASN A 98 -21.00 -10.68 3.78
N ALA A 99 -20.70 -9.50 4.35
CA ALA A 99 -21.71 -8.67 5.00
C ALA A 99 -22.81 -8.23 4.01
N ILE A 100 -22.44 -7.82 2.80
CA ILE A 100 -23.39 -7.46 1.75
C ILE A 100 -24.27 -8.66 1.37
N LYS A 101 -23.68 -9.86 1.23
CA LYS A 101 -24.43 -11.09 0.93
C LYS A 101 -25.44 -11.42 2.02
N GLU A 102 -25.06 -11.30 3.29
CA GLU A 102 -25.98 -11.57 4.41
C GLU A 102 -27.12 -10.54 4.47
N VAL A 103 -26.84 -9.26 4.24
CA VAL A 103 -27.89 -8.24 4.12
C VAL A 103 -28.82 -8.54 2.93
N GLY A 104 -28.26 -8.98 1.80
CA GLY A 104 -29.02 -9.39 0.62
C GLY A 104 -30.00 -10.53 0.93
N LYS A 105 -29.51 -11.59 1.57
CA LYS A 105 -30.32 -12.74 1.94
C LYS A 105 -31.40 -12.38 2.95
N THR A 106 -31.06 -11.72 4.03
CA THR A 106 -32.00 -11.39 5.11
C THR A 106 -33.02 -10.34 4.71
N GLY A 107 -32.65 -9.43 3.82
CA GLY A 107 -33.53 -8.39 3.28
C GLY A 107 -34.37 -8.84 2.08
N GLY A 108 -34.12 -10.03 1.54
CA GLY A 108 -34.83 -10.56 0.36
C GLY A 108 -34.54 -9.78 -0.92
N TYR A 109 -33.37 -9.12 -1.01
CA TYR A 109 -32.98 -8.35 -2.19
C TYR A 109 -32.52 -9.27 -3.31
N VAL A 110 -32.98 -9.00 -4.54
CA VAL A 110 -32.50 -9.70 -5.74
C VAL A 110 -31.08 -9.24 -6.09
N TYR A 111 -30.81 -7.95 -5.95
CA TYR A 111 -29.51 -7.33 -6.19
C TYR A 111 -29.19 -6.31 -5.10
N ILE A 112 -27.94 -6.23 -4.71
CA ILE A 112 -27.35 -5.09 -4.02
C ILE A 112 -26.24 -4.56 -4.91
N MET A 113 -26.34 -3.31 -5.31
CA MET A 113 -25.41 -2.65 -6.22
C MET A 113 -24.56 -1.64 -5.46
N ASP A 114 -23.28 -1.56 -5.81
CA ASP A 114 -22.41 -0.52 -5.31
C ASP A 114 -22.51 0.74 -6.16
N VAL A 115 -23.02 1.80 -5.57
CA VAL A 115 -23.20 3.09 -6.26
C VAL A 115 -21.89 3.79 -6.60
N SER A 116 -20.77 3.41 -5.96
CA SER A 116 -19.44 3.94 -6.30
C SER A 116 -18.92 3.44 -7.65
N ALA A 117 -19.53 2.38 -8.19
CA ALA A 117 -19.20 1.83 -9.52
C ALA A 117 -19.78 2.63 -10.71
N GLY A 118 -20.40 3.79 -10.46
CA GLY A 118 -20.88 4.67 -11.52
C GLY A 118 -22.19 4.22 -12.16
N ILE A 119 -23.18 3.82 -11.36
CA ILE A 119 -24.52 3.45 -11.85
C ILE A 119 -25.20 4.70 -12.40
N PRO A 120 -25.58 4.72 -13.70
CA PRO A 120 -26.08 5.94 -14.36
C PRO A 120 -27.45 6.39 -13.89
N TYR A 121 -28.26 5.49 -13.34
CA TYR A 121 -29.59 5.77 -12.81
C TYR A 121 -29.98 4.82 -11.68
N ILE A 122 -30.52 5.39 -10.62
CA ILE A 122 -31.13 4.67 -9.50
C ILE A 122 -32.47 5.35 -9.21
N SER A 123 -33.54 4.57 -9.12
CA SER A 123 -34.86 5.10 -8.79
C SER A 123 -34.93 5.48 -7.32
N ASP A 124 -35.36 6.69 -7.03
CA ASP A 124 -35.52 7.20 -5.65
C ASP A 124 -36.67 6.50 -4.90
N THR A 125 -37.64 5.94 -5.63
CA THR A 125 -38.85 5.35 -5.05
C THR A 125 -38.82 3.83 -5.01
N LEU A 126 -38.06 3.17 -5.91
CA LEU A 126 -37.99 1.71 -6.04
C LEU A 126 -36.70 1.11 -5.50
N SER A 127 -35.72 1.92 -5.15
CA SER A 127 -34.48 1.48 -4.53
C SER A 127 -34.47 1.76 -3.04
N LYS A 128 -33.66 1.00 -2.32
CA LYS A 128 -33.40 1.22 -0.89
C LYS A 128 -31.89 1.28 -0.66
N ASP A 129 -31.43 2.32 0.03
CA ASP A 129 -30.06 2.36 0.52
C ASP A 129 -29.91 1.44 1.74
N VAL A 130 -29.06 0.44 1.60
CA VAL A 130 -28.75 -0.57 2.64
C VAL A 130 -27.38 -0.38 3.26
N THR A 131 -26.76 0.77 3.08
CA THR A 131 -25.44 1.10 3.61
C THR A 131 -25.38 0.93 5.13
N ALA A 132 -26.41 1.39 5.84
CA ALA A 132 -26.49 1.28 7.30
C ALA A 132 -26.63 -0.18 7.76
N GLU A 133 -27.42 -0.99 7.06
CA GLU A 133 -27.59 -2.41 7.35
C GLU A 133 -26.27 -3.18 7.15
N VAL A 134 -25.51 -2.87 6.09
CA VAL A 134 -24.20 -3.48 5.85
C VAL A 134 -23.21 -3.11 6.96
N LYS A 135 -23.15 -1.83 7.39
CA LYS A 135 -22.34 -1.40 8.54
C LYS A 135 -22.73 -2.15 9.84
N ALA A 136 -24.02 -2.26 10.10
CA ALA A 136 -24.51 -3.00 11.25
C ALA A 136 -24.16 -4.51 11.20
N GLN A 137 -24.21 -5.10 10.01
CA GLN A 137 -23.82 -6.51 9.82
C GLN A 137 -22.31 -6.71 10.02
N LEU A 138 -21.46 -5.81 9.50
CA LEU A 138 -20.01 -5.85 9.73
C LEU A 138 -19.64 -5.81 11.22
N ASN A 139 -20.36 -5.01 12.02
CA ASN A 139 -20.15 -4.94 13.46
C ASN A 139 -20.46 -6.24 14.20
N LYS A 140 -21.29 -7.11 13.62
CA LYS A 140 -21.63 -8.44 14.18
C LYS A 140 -20.62 -9.52 13.75
N MET A 141 -19.87 -9.27 12.69
CA MET A 141 -18.87 -10.21 12.15
C MET A 141 -17.53 -9.95 12.84
N LYS A 142 -17.17 -10.82 13.78
CA LYS A 142 -15.87 -10.80 14.46
C LYS A 142 -14.75 -11.30 13.55
#